data_1e564e3e2de0b7c0ffc11266a46eabd1
#
_entry.id   1e564e3e2de0b7c0ffc11266a46eabd1
#
_cell.length_a   1.000
_cell.length_b   1.000
_cell.length_c   1.000
_cell.angle_alpha   90.00
_cell.angle_beta   90.00
_cell.angle_gamma   90.00
#
_symmetry.space_group_name_H-M   'P 1'
#
loop_
_entity.id
_entity.type
_entity.pdbx_description
1 polymer ?
#
loop_
_entity_poly.entity_id
_entity_poly.type
_entity_poly.pdbx_seq_one_letter_code
_entity_poly.pdbx_strand_id
1 'polypeptide(L)'
;MSPTMIFDGNNQLLMVTGSPGGNSIPAYVSKTIIGVFDWGLTAQQAVDWPNIIARGEQVRVEIANNKGKLIAADLAKRGYQVEESLGESSGIHLIVVTPHGLDGAADKRREGVVRTIK
;
A
#
# COMPACT_ATOMS: atom_id res chain seq x y z
N MET A 1 4.87 -14.17 0.53
CA MET A 1 5.28 -12.96 1.29
C MET A 1 6.49 -12.34 0.62
N SER A 2 6.57 -11.03 0.63
CA SER A 2 7.70 -10.29 0.04
C SER A 2 8.24 -9.27 1.03
N PRO A 3 8.91 -9.73 2.09
CA PRO A 3 9.50 -8.80 3.05
C PRO A 3 10.52 -7.92 2.32
N THR A 4 10.41 -6.61 2.54
CA THR A 4 11.16 -5.62 1.78
C THR A 4 11.77 -4.62 2.73
N MET A 5 13.05 -4.29 2.52
CA MET A 5 13.76 -3.23 3.22
C MET A 5 14.25 -2.22 2.20
N ILE A 6 14.08 -0.94 2.52
CA ILE A 6 14.50 0.15 1.64
C ILE A 6 15.54 0.99 2.37
N PHE A 7 16.65 1.25 1.69
CA PHE A 7 17.78 2.02 2.20
C PHE A 7 18.01 3.25 1.32
N ASP A 8 18.54 4.30 1.91
CA ASP A 8 18.96 5.46 1.14
C ASP A 8 20.37 5.25 0.53
N GLY A 9 20.88 6.26 -0.17
CA GLY A 9 22.21 6.21 -0.78
C GLY A 9 23.38 6.10 0.22
N ASN A 10 23.13 6.32 1.50
CA ASN A 10 24.11 6.22 2.57
C ASN A 10 23.94 4.94 3.40
N ASN A 11 23.18 3.95 2.89
CA ASN A 11 22.89 2.68 3.57
C ASN A 11 22.12 2.86 4.89
N GLN A 12 21.37 3.96 5.02
CA GLN A 12 20.48 4.16 6.16
C GLN A 12 19.12 3.54 5.85
N LEU A 13 18.55 2.79 6.79
CA LEU A 13 17.25 2.15 6.61
C LEU A 13 16.15 3.21 6.60
N LEU A 14 15.28 3.18 5.57
CA LEU A 14 14.16 4.09 5.42
C LEU A 14 12.82 3.42 5.68
N MET A 15 12.68 2.14 5.34
CA MET A 15 11.39 1.45 5.43
C MET A 15 11.58 -0.06 5.54
N VAL A 16 10.70 -0.68 6.31
CA VAL A 16 10.51 -2.13 6.33
C VAL A 16 9.04 -2.40 6.07
N THR A 17 8.73 -3.26 5.09
CA THR A 17 7.35 -3.56 4.74
C THR A 17 7.19 -4.97 4.21
N GLY A 18 5.97 -5.45 4.19
CA GLY A 18 5.61 -6.74 3.63
C GLY A 18 4.11 -6.97 3.73
N SER A 19 3.60 -7.94 2.99
CA SER A 19 2.18 -8.30 3.00
C SER A 19 1.98 -9.74 2.58
N PRO A 20 1.00 -10.47 3.13
CA PRO A 20 0.47 -11.66 2.49
C PRO A 20 -0.44 -11.26 1.31
N GLY A 21 -0.89 -12.21 0.51
CA GLY A 21 -1.86 -11.94 -0.55
C GLY A 21 -1.56 -12.58 -1.90
N GLY A 22 -0.70 -13.58 -1.94
CA GLY A 22 -0.43 -14.37 -3.15
C GLY A 22 0.14 -13.52 -4.29
N ASN A 23 -0.47 -13.60 -5.46
CA ASN A 23 0.01 -12.93 -6.66
C ASN A 23 -0.16 -11.40 -6.61
N SER A 24 -0.92 -10.88 -5.68
CA SER A 24 -1.15 -9.43 -5.54
C SER A 24 -0.17 -8.76 -4.59
N ILE A 25 0.72 -9.53 -3.92
CA ILE A 25 1.69 -8.99 -2.98
C ILE A 25 2.54 -7.86 -3.59
N PRO A 26 3.10 -8.00 -4.82
CA PRO A 26 3.89 -6.91 -5.39
C PRO A 26 3.11 -5.61 -5.53
N ALA A 27 1.83 -5.70 -5.91
CA ALA A 27 0.98 -4.51 -6.04
C ALA A 27 0.72 -3.85 -4.68
N TYR A 28 0.44 -4.65 -3.65
CA TYR A 28 0.22 -4.15 -2.30
C TYR A 28 1.45 -3.44 -1.74
N VAL A 29 2.60 -4.07 -1.86
CA VAL A 29 3.87 -3.51 -1.36
C VAL A 29 4.25 -2.26 -2.15
N SER A 30 4.14 -2.30 -3.49
CA SER A 30 4.48 -1.16 -4.35
C SER A 30 3.63 0.06 -4.03
N LYS A 31 2.34 -0.12 -3.76
CA LYS A 31 1.45 0.97 -3.39
C LYS A 31 1.95 1.70 -2.15
N THR A 32 2.38 0.97 -1.13
CA THR A 32 2.87 1.60 0.10
C THR A 32 4.18 2.34 -0.12
N ILE A 33 5.08 1.79 -0.92
CA ILE A 33 6.35 2.44 -1.24
C ILE A 33 6.09 3.76 -1.97
N ILE A 34 5.28 3.73 -3.01
CA ILE A 34 4.92 4.93 -3.78
C ILE A 34 4.19 5.94 -2.90
N GLY A 35 3.26 5.47 -2.08
CA GLY A 35 2.48 6.33 -1.21
C GLY A 35 3.34 7.13 -0.25
N VAL A 36 4.31 6.48 0.38
CA VAL A 36 5.19 7.15 1.34
C VAL A 36 6.20 8.07 0.63
N PHE A 37 6.91 7.56 -0.37
CA PHE A 37 8.05 8.30 -0.94
C PHE A 37 7.67 9.27 -2.03
N ASP A 38 6.65 8.96 -2.84
CA ASP A 38 6.27 9.84 -3.96
C ASP A 38 5.11 10.77 -3.60
N TRP A 39 4.17 10.31 -2.77
CA TRP A 39 2.98 11.08 -2.44
C TRP A 39 3.04 11.75 -1.06
N GLY A 40 4.07 11.47 -0.27
CA GLY A 40 4.24 12.08 1.04
C GLY A 40 3.22 11.63 2.09
N LEU A 41 2.64 10.44 1.95
CA LEU A 41 1.67 9.92 2.89
C LEU A 41 2.35 9.42 4.17
N THR A 42 1.62 9.45 5.28
CA THR A 42 2.05 8.74 6.49
C THR A 42 1.98 7.23 6.24
N ALA A 43 2.62 6.45 7.12
CA ALA A 43 2.60 4.99 7.00
C ALA A 43 1.15 4.47 6.94
N GLN A 44 0.28 4.91 7.86
CA GLN A 44 -1.10 4.43 7.89
C GLN A 44 -1.90 4.90 6.68
N GLN A 45 -1.71 6.12 6.21
CA GLN A 45 -2.38 6.61 5.00
C GLN A 45 -1.98 5.79 3.78
N ALA A 46 -0.72 5.42 3.65
CA ALA A 46 -0.24 4.60 2.54
C ALA A 46 -0.83 3.19 2.59
N VAL A 47 -0.91 2.59 3.78
CA VAL A 47 -1.51 1.27 3.96
C VAL A 47 -3.01 1.30 3.66
N ASP A 48 -3.71 2.33 4.10
CA ASP A 48 -5.17 2.47 3.92
C ASP A 48 -5.56 2.88 2.50
N TRP A 49 -4.63 3.35 1.69
CA TRP A 49 -4.91 3.75 0.30
C TRP A 49 -5.52 2.59 -0.48
N PRO A 50 -6.47 2.85 -1.38
CA PRO A 50 -7.05 1.77 -2.19
C PRO A 50 -6.00 0.97 -2.93
N ASN A 51 -6.12 -0.35 -2.91
CA ASN A 51 -5.23 -1.22 -3.66
C ASN A 51 -5.60 -1.18 -5.14
N ILE A 52 -4.59 -1.10 -5.99
CA ILE A 52 -4.72 -1.07 -7.44
C ILE A 52 -3.79 -2.15 -8.00
N ILE A 53 -4.37 -3.13 -8.67
CA ILE A 53 -3.61 -4.26 -9.20
C ILE A 53 -3.75 -4.29 -10.72
N ALA A 54 -2.69 -3.93 -11.42
CA ALA A 54 -2.64 -3.97 -12.87
C ALA A 54 -2.04 -5.30 -13.32
N ARG A 55 -2.84 -6.14 -13.96
CA ARG A 55 -2.40 -7.44 -14.48
C ARG A 55 -2.98 -7.67 -15.86
N GLY A 56 -2.08 -7.77 -16.86
CA GLY A 56 -2.51 -7.94 -18.24
C GLY A 56 -3.32 -6.74 -18.70
N GLU A 57 -4.47 -7.01 -19.29
CA GLU A 57 -5.33 -5.96 -19.86
C GLU A 57 -6.25 -5.31 -18.84
N GLN A 58 -6.38 -5.89 -17.66
CA GLN A 58 -7.31 -5.42 -16.64
C GLN A 58 -6.57 -4.75 -15.48
N VAL A 59 -7.23 -3.73 -14.92
CA VAL A 59 -6.79 -3.07 -13.70
C VAL A 59 -7.88 -3.27 -12.65
N ARG A 60 -7.55 -3.98 -11.58
CA ARG A 60 -8.47 -4.17 -10.46
C ARG A 60 -8.27 -3.04 -9.46
N VAL A 61 -9.36 -2.38 -9.10
CA VAL A 61 -9.35 -1.25 -8.17
C VAL A 61 -10.27 -1.56 -6.99
N GLU A 62 -9.75 -1.39 -5.80
CA GLU A 62 -10.52 -1.56 -4.57
C GLU A 62 -11.43 -0.35 -4.37
N ILE A 63 -12.74 -0.58 -4.33
CA ILE A 63 -13.74 0.50 -4.27
C ILE A 63 -14.50 0.56 -2.95
N ALA A 64 -13.96 -0.02 -1.89
CA ALA A 64 -14.62 -0.01 -0.58
C ALA A 64 -14.80 1.39 0.00
N ASN A 65 -14.04 2.38 -0.50
CA ASN A 65 -14.18 3.77 -0.10
C ASN A 65 -14.33 4.70 -1.33
N ASN A 66 -14.68 5.96 -1.06
CA ASN A 66 -14.90 6.93 -2.14
C ASN A 66 -13.66 7.21 -2.98
N LYS A 67 -12.50 7.19 -2.37
CA LYS A 67 -11.23 7.41 -3.08
C LYS A 67 -11.00 6.34 -4.14
N GLY A 68 -11.25 5.08 -3.80
CA GLY A 68 -11.16 3.97 -4.75
C GLY A 68 -12.15 4.11 -5.89
N LYS A 69 -13.37 4.54 -5.60
CA LYS A 69 -14.39 4.79 -6.63
C LYS A 69 -13.96 5.88 -7.60
N LEU A 70 -13.35 6.96 -7.11
CA LEU A 70 -12.86 8.05 -7.96
C LEU A 70 -11.71 7.59 -8.84
N ILE A 71 -10.80 6.78 -8.30
CA ILE A 71 -9.68 6.22 -9.07
C ILE A 71 -10.21 5.30 -10.17
N ALA A 72 -11.15 4.42 -9.85
CA ALA A 72 -11.75 3.50 -10.83
C ALA A 72 -12.41 4.27 -11.97
N ALA A 73 -13.17 5.32 -11.65
CA ALA A 73 -13.82 6.16 -12.66
C ALA A 73 -12.80 6.87 -13.55
N ASP A 74 -11.74 7.41 -12.97
CA ASP A 74 -10.69 8.10 -13.73
C ASP A 74 -9.95 7.15 -14.66
N LEU A 75 -9.61 5.95 -14.18
CA LEU A 75 -8.94 4.96 -15.02
C LEU A 75 -9.82 4.48 -16.18
N ALA A 76 -11.11 4.27 -15.93
CA ALA A 76 -12.05 3.90 -16.96
C ALA A 76 -12.16 5.00 -18.04
N LYS A 77 -12.15 6.26 -17.60
CA LYS A 77 -12.18 7.42 -18.48
C LYS A 77 -10.95 7.49 -19.39
N ARG A 78 -9.80 6.99 -18.90
CA ARG A 78 -8.55 6.96 -19.65
C ARG A 78 -8.43 5.76 -20.58
N GLY A 79 -9.45 4.91 -20.64
CA GLY A 79 -9.49 3.77 -21.56
C GLY A 79 -9.04 2.45 -20.99
N TYR A 80 -8.76 2.38 -19.68
CA TYR A 80 -8.40 1.11 -19.03
C TYR A 80 -9.63 0.26 -18.76
N GLN A 81 -9.46 -1.05 -18.86
CA GLN A 81 -10.50 -2.00 -18.43
C GLN A 81 -10.41 -2.16 -16.93
N VAL A 82 -11.37 -1.57 -16.20
CA VAL A 82 -11.37 -1.56 -14.76
C VAL A 82 -12.27 -2.66 -14.21
N GLU A 83 -11.71 -3.50 -13.33
CA GLU A 83 -12.45 -4.46 -12.53
C GLU A 83 -12.57 -3.87 -11.12
N GLU A 84 -13.81 -3.69 -10.66
CA GLU A 84 -14.06 -3.15 -9.33
C GLU A 84 -14.05 -4.28 -8.30
N SER A 85 -13.35 -4.07 -7.18
CA SER A 85 -13.29 -5.01 -6.07
C SER A 85 -13.82 -4.34 -4.82
N LEU A 86 -14.71 -5.01 -4.08
CA LEU A 86 -15.22 -4.48 -2.82
C LEU A 86 -14.18 -4.48 -1.71
N GLY A 87 -13.19 -5.35 -1.79
CA GLY A 87 -12.09 -5.37 -0.83
C GLY A 87 -11.00 -6.30 -1.29
N GLU A 88 -9.80 -6.04 -0.83
CA GLU A 88 -8.63 -6.87 -1.08
C GLU A 88 -8.23 -7.56 0.23
N SER A 89 -7.36 -8.54 0.12
CA SER A 89 -6.89 -9.31 1.27
C SER A 89 -5.45 -8.97 1.65
N SER A 90 -5.04 -7.73 1.42
CA SER A 90 -3.72 -7.28 1.87
C SER A 90 -3.65 -7.29 3.39
N GLY A 91 -2.47 -7.59 3.90
CA GLY A 91 -2.17 -7.55 5.33
C GLY A 91 -0.85 -6.85 5.53
N ILE A 92 -0.75 -5.61 5.02
CA ILE A 92 0.48 -4.85 5.01
C ILE A 92 0.86 -4.48 6.44
N HIS A 93 2.13 -4.72 6.77
CA HIS A 93 2.76 -4.15 7.95
C HIS A 93 3.91 -3.29 7.46
N LEU A 94 4.05 -2.12 8.03
CA LEU A 94 4.93 -1.08 7.53
C LEU A 94 5.54 -0.31 8.68
N ILE A 95 6.84 -0.11 8.63
CA ILE A 95 7.54 0.81 9.51
C ILE A 95 8.37 1.74 8.65
N VAL A 96 8.13 3.04 8.79
CA VAL A 96 8.90 4.09 8.12
C VAL A 96 9.83 4.71 9.16
N VAL A 97 11.11 4.82 8.81
CA VAL A 97 12.11 5.48 9.64
C VAL A 97 12.11 6.95 9.28
N THR A 98 11.76 7.80 10.25
CA THR A 98 11.70 9.26 10.05
C THR A 98 12.73 9.95 10.93
N PRO A 99 13.05 11.25 10.67
CA PRO A 99 13.94 12.01 11.56
C PRO A 99 13.41 12.12 13.00
N HIS A 100 12.12 11.91 13.20
CA HIS A 100 11.46 12.05 14.49
C HIS A 100 11.18 10.70 15.17
N GLY A 101 11.61 9.59 14.59
CA GLY A 101 11.41 8.25 15.13
C GLY A 101 10.80 7.30 14.11
N LEU A 102 10.08 6.30 14.59
CA LEU A 102 9.47 5.28 13.76
C LEU A 102 7.98 5.55 13.57
N ASP A 103 7.51 5.45 12.34
CA ASP A 103 6.10 5.55 11.99
C ASP A 103 5.63 4.18 11.53
N GLY A 104 4.82 3.51 12.34
CA GLY A 104 4.33 2.16 12.06
C GLY A 104 2.89 2.13 11.63
N ALA A 105 2.55 1.14 10.81
CA ALA A 105 1.18 0.94 10.37
C ALA A 105 0.85 -0.54 10.18
N ALA A 106 -0.40 -0.89 10.42
CA ALA A 106 -0.94 -2.22 10.17
C ALA A 106 -2.18 -2.10 9.31
N ASP A 107 -2.36 -3.06 8.41
CA ASP A 107 -3.47 -3.09 7.47
C ASP A 107 -4.77 -3.49 8.20
N LYS A 108 -5.77 -2.63 8.10
CA LYS A 108 -7.08 -2.87 8.73
C LYS A 108 -7.90 -3.94 8.02
N ARG A 109 -7.48 -4.38 6.83
CA ARG A 109 -8.16 -5.46 6.09
C ARG A 109 -7.93 -6.82 6.74
N ARG A 110 -6.90 -6.92 7.58
CA ARG A 110 -6.59 -8.09 8.41
C ARG A 110 -6.29 -7.65 9.82
N GLU A 111 -6.20 -8.61 10.73
CA GLU A 111 -5.83 -8.32 12.11
C GLU A 111 -4.35 -7.94 12.21
N GLY A 112 -4.08 -6.89 12.93
CA GLY A 112 -2.73 -6.41 13.17
C GLY A 112 -2.78 -5.14 13.97
N VAL A 113 -1.72 -4.88 14.72
CA VAL A 113 -1.62 -3.69 15.55
C VAL A 113 -0.21 -3.15 15.53
N VAL A 114 -0.09 -1.86 15.76
CA VAL A 114 1.18 -1.19 16.02
C VAL A 114 1.25 -0.87 17.50
N ARG A 115 2.36 -1.20 18.11
CA ARG A 115 2.58 -0.89 19.53
C ARG A 115 3.90 -0.14 19.67
N THR A 116 3.87 0.88 20.49
CA THR A 116 5.06 1.69 20.79
C THR A 116 5.54 1.36 22.18
N ILE A 117 6.83 1.11 22.29
CA ILE A 117 7.49 0.92 23.58
C ILE A 117 8.00 2.28 24.04
N LYS A 118 7.61 2.67 25.23
CA LYS A 118 8.02 3.95 25.80
C LYS A 118 9.11 3.74 26.86
#